data_cd9ac86cb360c159dbf122baba07f420
#
_entry.id   cd9ac86cb360c159dbf122baba07f420
#
_cell.length_a   1.000
_cell.length_b   1.000
_cell.length_c   1.000
_cell.angle_alpha   90.00
_cell.angle_beta   90.00
_cell.angle_gamma   90.00
#
_symmetry.space_group_name_H-M   'P 1'
#
loop_
_entity.id
_entity.type
_entity.pdbx_description
1 polymer ?
#
loop_
_entity_poly.entity_id
_entity_poly.type
_entity_poly.pdbx_seq_one_letter_code
_entity_poly.pdbx_strand_id
1 'polypeptide(L)'
;MKRLHMSMKRTRTRLAQALVIGAALFALAPVARALDTQDIVIEWTEEGKKIAQERVAKWKTKEEMVLVPAGEFIMGSDKKTDRLAYRSEIPQRSVYLDAFMIGKYEVTALEYLKFVLATDRLPQLDWRYDGGNFQDTMAHHPIMHVSWYDADAYCKWAGKRLPTEAEWEKAARGVDGRLFPWGSEYAGPTRANFGRTGLSGPVRDRPERLLLYPPIISVDKYENALSPYGLYQTIGNVAEWVSDWYDQDYYKTA
;
A
#
# COMPACT_ATOMS: atom_id res chain seq x y z
N MET A 1 -26.30 -46.26 -6.91
CA MET A 1 -26.79 -45.30 -5.92
C MET A 1 -26.02 -45.25 -4.58
N LYS A 2 -25.20 -46.24 -4.20
CA LYS A 2 -24.47 -46.23 -2.90
C LYS A 2 -23.11 -45.47 -2.90
N ARG A 3 -22.54 -45.12 -4.05
CA ARG A 3 -21.20 -44.45 -4.10
C ARG A 3 -21.26 -42.91 -3.97
N LEU A 4 -22.36 -42.26 -4.31
CA LEU A 4 -22.49 -40.80 -4.17
C LEU A 4 -22.71 -40.37 -2.71
N HIS A 5 -23.34 -41.21 -1.89
CA HIS A 5 -23.64 -40.88 -0.50
C HIS A 5 -22.41 -40.90 0.44
N MET A 6 -21.39 -41.72 0.09
CA MET A 6 -20.16 -41.83 0.87
C MET A 6 -19.16 -40.66 0.59
N SER A 7 -19.23 -40.05 -0.60
CA SER A 7 -18.38 -38.89 -0.98
C SER A 7 -18.77 -37.62 -0.25
N MET A 8 -20.07 -37.36 -0.10
CA MET A 8 -20.56 -36.15 0.59
C MET A 8 -20.28 -36.16 2.11
N LYS A 9 -20.29 -37.32 2.76
CA LYS A 9 -19.94 -37.41 4.19
C LYS A 9 -18.46 -37.14 4.47
N ARG A 10 -17.55 -37.58 3.59
CA ARG A 10 -16.10 -37.33 3.75
C ARG A 10 -15.73 -35.86 3.53
N THR A 11 -16.39 -35.19 2.61
CA THR A 11 -16.14 -33.77 2.33
C THR A 11 -16.62 -32.87 3.50
N ARG A 12 -17.76 -33.20 4.09
CA ARG A 12 -18.26 -32.47 5.29
C ARG A 12 -17.35 -32.66 6.52
N THR A 13 -16.80 -33.87 6.72
CA THR A 13 -15.91 -34.15 7.85
C THR A 13 -14.56 -33.43 7.69
N ARG A 14 -14.05 -33.29 6.46
CA ARG A 14 -12.79 -32.55 6.21
C ARG A 14 -12.97 -31.03 6.34
N LEU A 15 -14.10 -30.46 5.94
CA LEU A 15 -14.41 -29.06 6.17
C LEU A 15 -14.58 -28.75 7.67
N ALA A 16 -15.24 -29.64 8.43
CA ALA A 16 -15.36 -29.48 9.88
C ALA A 16 -14.00 -29.58 10.61
N GLN A 17 -13.11 -30.46 10.14
CA GLN A 17 -11.74 -30.54 10.72
C GLN A 17 -10.85 -29.35 10.35
N ALA A 18 -10.98 -28.80 9.14
CA ALA A 18 -10.24 -27.58 8.76
C ALA A 18 -10.72 -26.35 9.55
N LEU A 19 -12.03 -26.27 9.84
CA LEU A 19 -12.58 -25.22 10.70
C LEU A 19 -12.15 -25.37 12.18
N VAL A 20 -12.00 -26.61 12.68
CA VAL A 20 -11.56 -26.85 14.06
C VAL A 20 -10.07 -26.54 14.26
N ILE A 21 -9.23 -26.73 13.24
CA ILE A 21 -7.80 -26.39 13.33
C ILE A 21 -7.62 -24.86 13.25
N GLY A 22 -8.43 -24.15 12.47
CA GLY A 22 -8.47 -22.68 12.49
C GLY A 22 -9.04 -22.10 13.79
N ALA A 23 -10.01 -22.78 14.40
CA ALA A 23 -10.63 -22.36 15.66
C ALA A 23 -9.77 -22.60 16.91
N ALA A 24 -8.79 -23.53 16.86
CA ALA A 24 -7.88 -23.78 17.98
C ALA A 24 -6.85 -22.65 18.19
N LEU A 25 -6.64 -21.78 17.20
CA LEU A 25 -5.87 -20.54 17.32
C LEU A 25 -6.75 -19.33 17.69
N PHE A 26 -8.06 -19.48 17.68
CA PHE A 26 -9.07 -18.52 18.09
C PHE A 26 -9.86 -19.05 19.32
N ALA A 27 -9.16 -19.51 20.34
CA ALA A 27 -9.80 -19.96 21.56
C ALA A 27 -10.53 -18.79 22.19
N LEU A 28 -11.85 -18.75 21.95
CA LEU A 28 -12.94 -18.05 22.61
C LEU A 28 -13.81 -17.23 21.62
N ALA A 29 -14.27 -17.85 20.53
CA ALA A 29 -15.43 -17.33 19.83
C ALA A 29 -16.61 -18.28 20.02
N PRO A 30 -17.81 -17.78 20.37
CA PRO A 30 -18.99 -18.65 20.51
C PRO A 30 -19.45 -19.14 19.14
N VAL A 31 -19.72 -20.43 19.10
CA VAL A 31 -20.46 -21.24 18.12
C VAL A 31 -20.92 -20.53 16.84
N ALA A 32 -20.31 -20.91 15.75
CA ALA A 32 -20.72 -20.51 14.41
C ALA A 32 -22.15 -20.98 14.08
N ARG A 33 -23.08 -20.06 14.04
CA ARG A 33 -24.30 -20.18 13.26
C ARG A 33 -23.93 -20.13 11.78
N ALA A 34 -24.70 -20.79 10.92
CA ALA A 34 -24.52 -20.80 9.48
C ALA A 34 -24.31 -19.36 8.96
N LEU A 35 -23.13 -19.11 8.43
CA LEU A 35 -22.63 -17.79 8.10
C LEU A 35 -23.44 -17.20 6.94
N ASP A 36 -24.27 -16.26 7.23
CA ASP A 36 -24.58 -15.18 6.32
C ASP A 36 -23.33 -14.29 6.29
N THR A 37 -22.72 -14.13 5.13
CA THR A 37 -21.42 -13.43 4.95
C THR A 37 -21.49 -11.93 5.26
N GLN A 38 -22.66 -11.42 5.66
CA GLN A 38 -22.89 -10.01 6.00
C GLN A 38 -22.59 -9.66 7.46
N ASP A 39 -22.44 -10.64 8.37
CA ASP A 39 -22.32 -10.40 9.81
C ASP A 39 -20.96 -10.78 10.42
N ILE A 40 -19.89 -10.89 9.63
CA ILE A 40 -18.57 -11.11 10.21
C ILE A 40 -18.02 -9.75 10.68
N VAL A 41 -18.41 -9.35 11.87
CA VAL A 41 -17.71 -8.26 12.59
C VAL A 41 -16.41 -8.85 13.12
N ILE A 42 -15.30 -8.48 12.53
CA ILE A 42 -13.97 -8.85 13.02
C ILE A 42 -13.53 -7.75 13.97
N GLU A 43 -13.65 -7.99 15.26
CA GLU A 43 -13.14 -7.10 16.29
C GLU A 43 -11.69 -7.46 16.66
N TRP A 44 -10.94 -6.48 17.16
CA TRP A 44 -9.69 -6.74 17.83
C TRP A 44 -9.94 -7.61 19.07
N THR A 45 -9.17 -8.70 19.18
CA THR A 45 -9.09 -9.39 20.47
C THR A 45 -8.23 -8.58 21.44
N GLU A 46 -8.47 -8.67 22.74
CA GLU A 46 -7.64 -8.00 23.76
C GLU A 46 -6.17 -8.43 23.66
N GLU A 47 -5.93 -9.70 23.37
CA GLU A 47 -4.57 -10.20 23.13
C GLU A 47 -3.94 -9.58 21.87
N GLY A 48 -4.70 -9.44 20.78
CA GLY A 48 -4.24 -8.77 19.58
C GLY A 48 -3.89 -7.30 19.81
N LYS A 49 -4.71 -6.56 20.59
CA LYS A 49 -4.42 -5.17 20.99
C LYS A 49 -3.13 -5.08 21.81
N LYS A 50 -2.95 -5.97 22.77
CA LYS A 50 -1.75 -6.03 23.60
C LYS A 50 -0.49 -6.26 22.78
N ILE A 51 -0.50 -7.26 21.87
CA ILE A 51 0.61 -7.53 20.96
C ILE A 51 0.91 -6.30 20.10
N ALA A 52 -0.10 -5.64 19.56
CA ALA A 52 0.07 -4.43 18.74
C ALA A 52 0.69 -3.28 19.55
N GLN A 53 0.28 -3.07 20.80
CA GLN A 53 0.86 -2.06 21.70
C GLN A 53 2.32 -2.34 22.01
N GLU A 54 2.68 -3.59 22.30
CA GLU A 54 4.07 -4.00 22.54
C GLU A 54 4.94 -3.73 21.30
N ARG A 55 4.43 -3.94 20.10
CA ARG A 55 5.15 -3.66 18.84
C ARG A 55 5.34 -2.18 18.60
N VAL A 56 4.31 -1.38 18.80
CA VAL A 56 4.42 0.09 18.71
C VAL A 56 5.45 0.63 19.71
N ALA A 57 5.54 0.07 20.89
CA ALA A 57 6.54 0.46 21.88
C ALA A 57 7.98 0.04 21.50
N LYS A 58 8.13 -1.07 20.79
CA LYS A 58 9.44 -1.64 20.41
C LYS A 58 10.13 -0.88 19.28
N TRP A 59 9.38 -0.38 18.29
CA TRP A 59 9.92 0.15 17.05
C TRP A 59 9.78 1.67 16.93
N LYS A 60 10.78 2.32 16.34
CA LYS A 60 10.72 3.75 16.00
C LYS A 60 10.07 3.92 14.63
N THR A 61 9.21 4.90 14.49
CA THR A 61 8.63 5.32 13.21
C THR A 61 9.64 6.10 12.36
N LYS A 62 9.34 6.22 11.05
CA LYS A 62 10.14 6.96 10.08
C LYS A 62 9.44 8.25 9.61
N GLU A 63 8.80 8.95 10.53
CA GLU A 63 7.99 10.14 10.26
C GLU A 63 8.86 11.36 9.92
N GLU A 64 9.61 11.31 8.81
CA GLU A 64 10.36 12.45 8.32
C GLU A 64 9.57 13.18 7.23
N MET A 65 9.55 14.53 7.29
CA MET A 65 8.95 15.38 6.27
C MET A 65 10.04 16.16 5.54
N VAL A 66 9.82 16.36 4.24
CA VAL A 66 10.74 17.08 3.35
C VAL A 66 10.05 18.31 2.80
N LEU A 67 10.74 19.45 2.79
CA LEU A 67 10.27 20.68 2.19
C LEU A 67 10.47 20.63 0.67
N VAL A 68 9.39 20.78 -0.08
CA VAL A 68 9.41 21.07 -1.52
C VAL A 68 9.16 22.57 -1.71
N PRO A 69 10.14 23.32 -2.25
CA PRO A 69 10.02 24.78 -2.36
C PRO A 69 8.96 25.21 -3.38
N ALA A 70 8.41 26.41 -3.18
CA ALA A 70 7.52 27.02 -4.15
C ALA A 70 8.20 27.22 -5.51
N GLY A 71 7.40 27.23 -6.57
CA GLY A 71 7.87 27.47 -7.92
C GLY A 71 7.21 26.60 -8.96
N GLU A 72 7.49 26.90 -10.21
CA GLU A 72 7.01 26.13 -11.36
C GLU A 72 7.72 24.78 -11.48
N PHE A 73 7.01 23.82 -12.03
CA PHE A 73 7.57 22.53 -12.45
C PHE A 73 6.87 22.03 -13.71
N ILE A 74 7.50 21.14 -14.42
CA ILE A 74 6.95 20.50 -15.61
C ILE A 74 6.16 19.28 -15.19
N MET A 75 4.82 19.38 -15.27
CA MET A 75 3.87 18.30 -14.96
C MET A 75 3.45 17.54 -16.20
N GLY A 76 3.27 16.25 -16.07
CA GLY A 76 2.81 15.37 -17.14
C GLY A 76 3.91 14.94 -18.11
N SER A 77 3.50 14.33 -19.20
CA SER A 77 4.41 13.68 -20.17
C SER A 77 4.24 14.26 -21.59
N ASP A 78 5.34 14.28 -22.34
CA ASP A 78 5.35 14.53 -23.79
C ASP A 78 5.60 13.20 -24.52
N LYS A 79 4.68 12.80 -25.40
CA LYS A 79 4.81 11.57 -26.21
C LYS A 79 6.03 11.52 -27.13
N LYS A 80 6.68 12.66 -27.39
CA LYS A 80 7.91 12.69 -28.17
C LYS A 80 9.10 12.15 -27.35
N THR A 81 9.09 12.40 -26.06
CA THR A 81 10.14 11.97 -25.12
C THR A 81 9.77 10.71 -24.34
N ASP A 82 8.47 10.52 -24.04
CA ASP A 82 7.91 9.33 -23.39
C ASP A 82 6.84 8.68 -24.28
N ARG A 83 7.23 7.65 -25.04
CA ARG A 83 6.32 6.89 -25.90
C ARG A 83 5.31 6.05 -25.14
N LEU A 84 5.56 5.77 -23.87
CA LEU A 84 4.72 4.94 -23.00
C LEU A 84 3.71 5.77 -22.21
N ALA A 85 3.77 7.11 -22.29
CA ALA A 85 2.87 8.01 -21.59
C ALA A 85 1.40 7.68 -21.88
N TYR A 86 0.59 7.61 -20.83
CA TYR A 86 -0.86 7.43 -20.95
C TYR A 86 -1.54 8.72 -21.43
N ARG A 87 -2.77 8.58 -21.91
CA ARG A 87 -3.58 9.74 -22.37
C ARG A 87 -3.89 10.71 -21.24
N SER A 88 -4.01 10.21 -20.03
CA SER A 88 -4.25 10.98 -18.80
C SER A 88 -3.05 11.79 -18.31
N GLU A 89 -1.86 11.56 -18.87
CA GLU A 89 -0.62 12.24 -18.48
C GLU A 89 -0.24 13.35 -19.47
N ILE A 90 -1.00 13.53 -20.53
CA ILE A 90 -0.72 14.49 -21.61
C ILE A 90 -1.82 15.55 -21.74
N PRO A 91 -1.48 16.78 -22.12
CA PRO A 91 -0.16 17.29 -22.50
C PRO A 91 0.73 17.62 -21.28
N GLN A 92 2.04 17.61 -21.49
CA GLN A 92 2.99 18.18 -20.54
C GLN A 92 2.78 19.70 -20.45
N ARG A 93 2.85 20.26 -19.23
CA ARG A 93 2.61 21.67 -18.96
C ARG A 93 3.41 22.20 -17.77
N SER A 94 3.63 23.52 -17.70
CA SER A 94 4.16 24.16 -16.50
C SER A 94 3.04 24.43 -15.49
N VAL A 95 3.29 24.06 -14.22
CA VAL A 95 2.37 24.28 -13.09
C VAL A 95 3.13 24.94 -11.95
N TYR A 96 2.58 26.01 -11.39
CA TYR A 96 3.12 26.63 -10.19
C TYR A 96 2.48 26.03 -8.94
N LEU A 97 3.31 25.70 -7.95
CA LEU A 97 2.87 25.27 -6.62
C LEU A 97 3.54 26.12 -5.54
N ASP A 98 2.80 26.45 -4.49
CA ASP A 98 3.35 26.98 -3.26
C ASP A 98 4.27 25.94 -2.59
N ALA A 99 5.09 26.40 -1.64
CA ALA A 99 5.91 25.49 -0.85
C ALA A 99 5.05 24.57 0.03
N PHE A 100 5.41 23.30 0.10
CA PHE A 100 4.71 22.32 0.93
C PHE A 100 5.68 21.32 1.57
N MET A 101 5.19 20.63 2.59
CA MET A 101 5.90 19.53 3.23
C MET A 101 5.27 18.21 2.78
N ILE A 102 6.10 17.21 2.46
CA ILE A 102 5.66 15.87 2.08
C ILE A 102 6.45 14.82 2.86
N GLY A 103 5.85 13.65 3.10
CA GLY A 103 6.55 12.52 3.71
C GLY A 103 7.76 12.09 2.89
N LYS A 104 8.90 11.88 3.55
CA LYS A 104 10.12 11.36 2.92
C LYS A 104 9.95 9.92 2.47
N TYR A 105 9.12 9.17 3.16
CA TYR A 105 8.84 7.76 2.95
C TYR A 105 7.32 7.54 2.79
N GLU A 106 6.97 6.45 2.13
CA GLU A 106 5.62 5.88 2.19
C GLU A 106 5.22 5.67 3.67
N VAL A 107 3.93 5.83 4.00
CA VAL A 107 3.44 5.55 5.35
C VAL A 107 3.69 4.09 5.69
N THR A 108 4.40 3.85 6.77
CA THR A 108 4.74 2.49 7.19
C THR A 108 3.57 1.78 7.88
N ALA A 109 3.61 0.46 7.86
CA ALA A 109 2.66 -0.37 8.59
C ALA A 109 2.67 -0.07 10.11
N LEU A 110 3.83 0.27 10.67
CA LEU A 110 3.96 0.65 12.08
C LEU A 110 3.27 1.99 12.40
N GLU A 111 3.43 2.99 11.53
CA GLU A 111 2.77 4.29 11.69
C GLU A 111 1.26 4.15 11.60
N TYR A 112 0.80 3.35 10.64
CA TYR A 112 -0.62 3.07 10.49
C TYR A 112 -1.17 2.24 11.67
N LEU A 113 -0.40 1.32 12.24
CA LEU A 113 -0.78 0.56 13.43
C LEU A 113 -1.02 1.47 14.64
N LYS A 114 -0.20 2.52 14.83
CA LYS A 114 -0.44 3.54 15.88
C LYS A 114 -1.79 4.23 15.71
N PHE A 115 -2.13 4.61 14.48
CA PHE A 115 -3.41 5.23 14.15
C PHE A 115 -4.59 4.30 14.46
N VAL A 116 -4.50 3.04 14.04
CA VAL A 116 -5.54 2.03 14.27
C VAL A 116 -5.79 1.83 15.76
N LEU A 117 -4.73 1.72 16.56
CA LEU A 117 -4.82 1.59 18.02
C LEU A 117 -5.39 2.85 18.70
N ALA A 118 -4.97 4.04 18.24
CA ALA A 118 -5.41 5.31 18.82
C ALA A 118 -6.87 5.64 18.52
N THR A 119 -7.43 5.10 17.44
CA THR A 119 -8.79 5.40 16.97
C THR A 119 -9.76 4.23 17.12
N ASP A 120 -9.32 3.14 17.71
CA ASP A 120 -10.09 1.88 17.85
C ASP A 120 -10.68 1.35 16.53
N ARG A 121 -9.96 1.60 15.42
CA ARG A 121 -10.33 1.11 14.10
C ARG A 121 -10.00 -0.37 13.98
N LEU A 122 -10.64 -1.04 13.03
CA LEU A 122 -10.29 -2.41 12.71
C LEU A 122 -8.92 -2.48 12.04
N PRO A 123 -8.11 -3.50 12.36
CA PRO A 123 -6.83 -3.73 11.68
C PRO A 123 -7.04 -4.06 10.21
N GLN A 124 -6.03 -3.84 9.40
CA GLN A 124 -6.04 -4.18 7.99
C GLN A 124 -6.28 -5.67 7.78
N LEU A 125 -6.88 -5.99 6.63
CA LEU A 125 -7.32 -7.36 6.33
C LEU A 125 -6.16 -8.37 6.40
N ASP A 126 -4.99 -7.99 5.89
CA ASP A 126 -3.78 -8.83 5.87
C ASP A 126 -3.30 -9.19 7.27
N TRP A 127 -3.35 -8.21 8.20
CA TRP A 127 -2.97 -8.44 9.59
C TRP A 127 -3.93 -9.37 10.31
N ARG A 128 -5.21 -9.40 9.84
CA ARG A 128 -6.25 -10.29 10.38
C ARG A 128 -6.04 -11.74 9.98
N TYR A 129 -5.55 -11.99 8.77
CA TYR A 129 -5.30 -13.37 8.29
C TYR A 129 -4.11 -14.01 9.00
N ASP A 130 -3.15 -13.25 9.43
CA ASP A 130 -2.01 -13.73 10.23
C ASP A 130 -2.32 -13.82 11.75
N GLY A 131 -3.60 -13.92 12.12
CA GLY A 131 -4.04 -14.03 13.52
C GLY A 131 -3.82 -12.76 14.34
N GLY A 132 -3.86 -11.58 13.69
CA GLY A 132 -3.51 -10.31 14.33
C GLY A 132 -2.01 -10.11 14.50
N ASN A 133 -1.21 -11.01 13.96
CA ASN A 133 0.24 -10.93 14.02
C ASN A 133 0.79 -9.96 12.97
N PHE A 134 0.83 -8.71 13.31
CA PHE A 134 1.74 -7.78 12.67
C PHE A 134 3.17 -8.32 12.81
N GLN A 135 3.76 -8.81 11.71
CA GLN A 135 5.11 -9.35 11.78
C GLN A 135 6.13 -8.23 11.99
N ASP A 136 7.08 -8.44 12.90
CA ASP A 136 8.16 -7.47 13.19
C ASP A 136 8.91 -7.04 11.92
N THR A 137 9.04 -7.94 10.96
CA THR A 137 9.66 -7.70 9.65
C THR A 137 8.93 -6.67 8.82
N MET A 138 7.62 -6.44 9.07
CA MET A 138 6.79 -5.51 8.30
C MET A 138 6.73 -4.09 8.89
N ALA A 139 7.34 -3.85 10.05
CA ALA A 139 7.26 -2.57 10.74
C ALA A 139 7.58 -1.36 9.84
N HIS A 140 8.60 -1.50 9.01
CA HIS A 140 9.07 -0.46 8.08
C HIS A 140 8.69 -0.71 6.60
N HIS A 141 7.78 -1.65 6.34
CA HIS A 141 7.18 -1.80 5.01
C HIS A 141 6.02 -0.81 4.86
N PRO A 142 5.67 -0.40 3.64
CA PRO A 142 4.51 0.48 3.44
C PRO A 142 3.22 -0.22 3.85
N ILE A 143 2.26 0.56 4.34
CA ILE A 143 0.91 0.08 4.54
C ILE A 143 0.24 -0.18 3.19
N MET A 144 -0.48 -1.30 3.08
CA MET A 144 -1.25 -1.67 1.88
C MET A 144 -2.71 -1.91 2.20
N HIS A 145 -3.49 -2.09 1.14
CA HIS A 145 -4.92 -2.42 1.23
C HIS A 145 -5.74 -1.43 2.07
N VAL A 146 -5.34 -0.17 2.05
CA VAL A 146 -6.11 0.94 2.62
C VAL A 146 -6.95 1.60 1.53
N SER A 147 -8.18 1.97 1.86
CA SER A 147 -8.99 2.80 0.97
C SER A 147 -8.53 4.26 1.02
N TRP A 148 -8.98 5.07 0.04
CA TRP A 148 -8.75 6.51 0.06
C TRP A 148 -9.26 7.15 1.38
N TYR A 149 -10.41 6.73 1.86
CA TYR A 149 -10.98 7.22 3.12
C TYR A 149 -10.15 6.86 4.35
N ASP A 150 -9.51 5.69 4.34
CA ASP A 150 -8.61 5.27 5.41
C ASP A 150 -7.31 6.08 5.39
N ALA A 151 -6.76 6.32 4.21
CA ALA A 151 -5.56 7.12 4.02
C ALA A 151 -5.80 8.59 4.42
N ASP A 152 -6.92 9.19 4.01
CA ASP A 152 -7.34 10.54 4.41
C ASP A 152 -7.54 10.65 5.93
N ALA A 153 -8.22 9.66 6.53
CA ALA A 153 -8.42 9.61 7.98
C ALA A 153 -7.11 9.49 8.76
N TYR A 154 -6.16 8.67 8.27
CA TYR A 154 -4.81 8.58 8.83
C TYR A 154 -4.10 9.94 8.76
N CYS A 155 -4.09 10.57 7.59
CA CYS A 155 -3.44 11.86 7.40
C CYS A 155 -4.01 12.92 8.36
N LYS A 156 -5.33 13.03 8.49
CA LYS A 156 -6.01 13.94 9.41
C LYS A 156 -5.65 13.66 10.87
N TRP A 157 -5.63 12.39 11.27
CA TRP A 157 -5.21 12.01 12.62
C TRP A 157 -3.76 12.39 12.90
N ALA A 158 -2.87 12.24 11.92
CA ALA A 158 -1.46 12.62 12.01
C ALA A 158 -1.21 14.14 11.88
N GLY A 159 -2.26 14.96 11.78
CA GLY A 159 -2.13 16.42 11.58
C GLY A 159 -1.63 16.79 10.17
N LYS A 160 -1.88 15.93 9.19
CA LYS A 160 -1.46 16.03 7.79
C LYS A 160 -2.66 15.99 6.84
N ARG A 161 -2.40 15.99 5.56
CA ARG A 161 -3.36 15.73 4.48
C ARG A 161 -2.75 14.86 3.41
N LEU A 162 -3.56 14.28 2.54
CA LEU A 162 -3.07 13.70 1.31
C LEU A 162 -2.45 14.81 0.42
N PRO A 163 -1.37 14.50 -0.32
CA PRO A 163 -0.86 15.42 -1.33
C PRO A 163 -1.85 15.52 -2.50
N THR A 164 -1.81 16.61 -3.24
CA THR A 164 -2.41 16.64 -4.58
C THR A 164 -1.55 15.85 -5.55
N GLU A 165 -2.11 15.43 -6.70
CA GLU A 165 -1.36 14.79 -7.78
C GLU A 165 -0.17 15.66 -8.22
N ALA A 166 -0.39 16.97 -8.38
CA ALA A 166 0.65 17.90 -8.75
C ALA A 166 1.77 18.02 -7.70
N GLU A 167 1.43 18.06 -6.42
CA GLU A 167 2.41 18.06 -5.33
C GLU A 167 3.22 16.77 -5.30
N TRP A 168 2.54 15.64 -5.44
CA TRP A 168 3.20 14.33 -5.47
C TRP A 168 4.16 14.23 -6.66
N GLU A 169 3.72 14.61 -7.87
CA GLU A 169 4.55 14.55 -9.07
C GLU A 169 5.76 15.48 -8.99
N LYS A 170 5.59 16.74 -8.52
CA LYS A 170 6.70 17.66 -8.29
C LYS A 170 7.72 17.07 -7.30
N ALA A 171 7.23 16.52 -6.19
CA ALA A 171 8.09 15.91 -5.18
C ALA A 171 8.86 14.68 -5.71
N ALA A 172 8.24 13.88 -6.57
CA ALA A 172 8.84 12.70 -7.15
C ALA A 172 9.85 13.01 -8.25
N ARG A 173 9.53 13.96 -9.17
CA ARG A 173 10.28 14.19 -10.42
C ARG A 173 11.09 15.49 -10.43
N GLY A 174 10.89 16.39 -9.48
CA GLY A 174 11.54 17.70 -9.51
C GLY A 174 10.87 18.67 -10.49
N VAL A 175 11.65 19.59 -11.06
CA VAL A 175 11.11 20.71 -11.85
C VAL A 175 11.39 20.60 -13.36
N ASP A 176 12.25 19.71 -13.79
CA ASP A 176 12.83 19.65 -15.14
C ASP A 176 12.14 18.69 -16.10
N GLY A 177 11.03 18.06 -15.68
CA GLY A 177 10.26 17.12 -16.52
C GLY A 177 10.98 15.78 -16.79
N ARG A 178 11.92 15.37 -15.95
CA ARG A 178 12.60 14.07 -16.03
C ARG A 178 11.62 12.91 -15.95
N LEU A 179 11.96 11.76 -16.55
CA LEU A 179 11.07 10.58 -16.58
C LEU A 179 11.03 9.86 -15.24
N PHE A 180 12.15 9.80 -14.52
CA PHE A 180 12.29 9.07 -13.25
C PHE A 180 12.88 10.01 -12.17
N PRO A 181 12.69 9.70 -10.88
CA PRO A 181 13.26 10.50 -9.80
C PRO A 181 14.76 10.76 -9.94
N TRP A 182 15.50 9.78 -10.40
CA TRP A 182 16.96 9.84 -10.60
C TRP A 182 17.41 10.42 -11.95
N GLY A 183 16.50 10.83 -12.84
CA GLY A 183 16.78 11.36 -14.17
C GLY A 183 15.98 10.68 -15.27
N SER A 184 16.45 10.71 -16.51
CA SER A 184 15.74 10.13 -17.66
C SER A 184 16.27 8.77 -18.13
N GLU A 185 17.31 8.23 -17.49
CA GLU A 185 17.88 6.95 -17.83
C GLU A 185 17.09 5.79 -17.17
N TYR A 186 16.71 4.80 -17.97
CA TYR A 186 16.10 3.59 -17.45
C TYR A 186 17.12 2.76 -16.69
N ALA A 187 16.90 2.55 -15.41
CA ALA A 187 17.82 1.83 -14.53
C ALA A 187 17.35 0.42 -14.13
N GLY A 188 16.18 -0.01 -14.59
CA GLY A 188 15.65 -1.33 -14.28
C GLY A 188 15.42 -1.56 -12.78
N PRO A 189 15.39 -2.82 -12.34
CA PRO A 189 15.07 -3.18 -10.95
C PRO A 189 16.18 -2.88 -9.93
N THR A 190 17.27 -2.23 -10.36
CA THR A 190 18.39 -1.87 -9.46
C THR A 190 18.12 -0.59 -8.69
N ARG A 191 17.14 0.21 -9.13
CA ARG A 191 16.79 1.51 -8.53
C ARG A 191 15.35 1.56 -7.99
N ALA A 192 14.49 0.61 -8.36
CA ALA A 192 13.10 0.59 -7.88
C ALA A 192 12.53 -0.82 -7.85
N ASN A 193 11.56 -1.03 -6.98
CA ASN A 193 10.84 -2.30 -6.81
C ASN A 193 9.66 -2.39 -7.80
N PHE A 194 9.94 -2.44 -9.11
CA PHE A 194 8.93 -2.49 -10.18
C PHE A 194 9.35 -3.38 -11.35
N GLY A 195 8.44 -3.53 -12.34
CA GLY A 195 8.77 -4.10 -13.64
C GLY A 195 8.98 -5.62 -13.67
N ARG A 196 8.71 -6.31 -12.57
CA ARG A 196 8.78 -7.77 -12.50
C ARG A 196 7.49 -8.47 -12.93
N THR A 197 6.55 -7.71 -13.48
CA THR A 197 5.24 -8.18 -13.93
C THR A 197 5.23 -8.73 -15.36
N GLY A 198 6.37 -9.07 -15.95
CA GLY A 198 6.43 -9.69 -17.29
C GLY A 198 5.63 -10.99 -17.46
N LEU A 199 4.82 -11.32 -16.45
CA LEU A 199 3.93 -12.46 -16.40
C LEU A 199 2.48 -11.97 -16.37
N SER A 200 1.88 -11.78 -17.53
CA SER A 200 0.44 -11.60 -17.68
C SER A 200 -0.32 -12.83 -17.15
N GLY A 201 -1.30 -12.59 -16.31
CA GLY A 201 -2.22 -13.62 -15.79
C GLY A 201 -2.28 -13.68 -14.27
N PRO A 202 -3.36 -14.23 -13.70
CA PRO A 202 -3.57 -14.27 -12.27
C PRO A 202 -2.49 -15.09 -11.54
N VAL A 203 -1.92 -14.50 -10.51
CA VAL A 203 -0.92 -15.13 -9.62
C VAL A 203 -1.47 -16.39 -8.95
N ARG A 204 -2.81 -16.47 -8.84
CA ARG A 204 -3.55 -17.53 -8.14
C ARG A 204 -3.25 -18.94 -8.63
N ASP A 205 -2.90 -19.10 -9.90
CA ASP A 205 -2.76 -20.41 -10.53
C ASP A 205 -1.30 -20.89 -10.64
N ARG A 206 -0.34 -20.09 -10.16
CA ARG A 206 1.09 -20.42 -10.26
C ARG A 206 1.86 -19.92 -9.03
N PRO A 207 1.95 -20.73 -7.99
CA PRO A 207 2.65 -20.36 -6.74
C PRO A 207 4.13 -20.01 -6.97
N GLU A 208 4.78 -20.56 -8.01
CA GLU A 208 6.13 -20.19 -8.41
C GLU A 208 6.26 -18.72 -8.86
N ARG A 209 5.15 -18.07 -9.28
CA ARG A 209 5.15 -16.65 -9.65
C ARG A 209 5.22 -15.72 -8.43
N LEU A 210 4.78 -16.18 -7.25
CA LEU A 210 4.95 -15.43 -6.00
C LEU A 210 6.42 -15.17 -5.66
N LEU A 211 7.30 -16.08 -6.09
CA LEU A 211 8.75 -15.93 -5.93
C LEU A 211 9.36 -14.91 -6.91
N LEU A 212 8.65 -14.56 -7.98
CA LEU A 212 9.11 -13.61 -9.02
C LEU A 212 8.62 -12.17 -8.77
N TYR A 213 7.59 -11.98 -7.93
CA TYR A 213 7.23 -10.68 -7.43
C TYR A 213 8.12 -10.37 -6.23
N PRO A 214 8.89 -9.29 -6.25
CA PRO A 214 9.52 -8.89 -5.03
C PRO A 214 8.38 -8.64 -4.04
N PRO A 215 8.45 -9.22 -2.85
CA PRO A 215 7.60 -8.75 -1.77
C PRO A 215 7.81 -7.24 -1.67
N ILE A 216 6.79 -6.51 -1.21
CA ILE A 216 7.01 -5.14 -0.78
C ILE A 216 8.27 -5.10 0.10
N ILE A 217 9.02 -4.04 -0.01
CA ILE A 217 10.26 -3.86 0.72
C ILE A 217 10.15 -2.69 1.68
N SER A 218 11.08 -2.61 2.62
CA SER A 218 11.16 -1.49 3.55
C SER A 218 11.25 -0.16 2.80
N VAL A 219 10.54 0.86 3.29
CA VAL A 219 10.40 2.19 2.68
C VAL A 219 11.72 2.94 2.48
N ASP A 220 12.79 2.55 3.17
CA ASP A 220 14.12 3.16 3.12
C ASP A 220 15.10 2.46 2.17
N LYS A 221 14.62 1.56 1.30
CA LYS A 221 15.47 0.91 0.30
C LYS A 221 15.67 1.79 -0.93
N TYR A 222 16.72 1.49 -1.71
CA TYR A 222 17.10 2.22 -2.92
C TYR A 222 17.56 3.67 -2.67
N GLU A 223 18.50 3.86 -1.77
CA GLU A 223 19.14 5.16 -1.52
C GLU A 223 19.77 5.81 -2.77
N ASN A 224 20.06 5.00 -3.79
CA ASN A 224 20.58 5.46 -5.08
C ASN A 224 19.49 5.90 -6.07
N ALA A 225 18.24 5.99 -5.63
CA ALA A 225 17.07 6.29 -6.48
C ALA A 225 16.14 7.36 -5.87
N LEU A 226 16.70 8.21 -5.03
CA LEU A 226 15.95 9.27 -4.39
C LEU A 226 15.44 10.29 -5.42
N SER A 227 14.30 10.91 -5.09
CA SER A 227 13.82 12.08 -5.81
C SER A 227 14.79 13.26 -5.64
N PRO A 228 14.67 14.32 -6.45
CA PRO A 228 15.48 15.54 -6.28
C PRO A 228 15.38 16.17 -4.88
N TYR A 229 14.31 15.88 -4.15
CA TYR A 229 14.08 16.36 -2.79
C TYR A 229 14.41 15.34 -1.72
N GLY A 230 14.93 14.15 -2.11
CA GLY A 230 15.33 13.11 -1.17
C GLY A 230 14.20 12.17 -0.73
N LEU A 231 13.08 12.10 -1.47
CA LEU A 231 12.02 11.13 -1.21
C LEU A 231 12.45 9.74 -1.70
N TYR A 232 12.03 8.72 -0.96
CA TYR A 232 12.23 7.32 -1.29
C TYR A 232 11.01 6.75 -2.02
N GLN A 233 11.20 5.68 -2.77
CA GLN A 233 10.16 4.80 -3.34
C GLN A 233 9.06 5.52 -4.15
N THR A 234 9.32 6.70 -4.68
CA THR A 234 8.38 7.43 -5.55
C THR A 234 8.15 6.73 -6.91
N ILE A 235 8.78 5.59 -7.14
CA ILE A 235 8.49 4.64 -8.23
C ILE A 235 8.53 3.22 -7.68
N GLY A 236 7.46 2.48 -7.92
CA GLY A 236 7.33 1.09 -7.51
C GLY A 236 6.89 0.92 -6.06
N ASN A 237 7.24 -0.18 -5.46
CA ASN A 237 6.85 -0.64 -4.14
C ASN A 237 5.33 -0.73 -3.95
N VAL A 238 4.64 0.38 -3.70
CA VAL A 238 3.17 0.46 -3.66
C VAL A 238 2.65 1.67 -4.45
N ALA A 239 1.37 1.64 -4.81
CA ALA A 239 0.66 2.82 -5.32
C ALA A 239 0.22 3.69 -4.15
N GLU A 240 0.29 5.01 -4.33
CA GLU A 240 -0.01 5.98 -3.30
C GLU A 240 -1.28 6.78 -3.62
N TRP A 241 -2.07 7.06 -2.59
CA TRP A 241 -3.28 7.88 -2.73
C TRP A 241 -2.95 9.37 -2.77
N VAL A 242 -3.62 10.08 -3.68
CA VAL A 242 -3.62 11.55 -3.75
C VAL A 242 -5.02 12.08 -3.41
N SER A 243 -5.12 13.38 -3.13
CA SER A 243 -6.40 14.01 -2.77
C SER A 243 -7.35 14.21 -3.95
N ASP A 244 -6.81 14.22 -5.16
CA ASP A 244 -7.56 14.53 -6.37
C ASP A 244 -8.45 13.37 -6.81
N TRP A 245 -9.59 13.71 -7.40
CA TRP A 245 -10.41 12.76 -8.14
C TRP A 245 -9.83 12.52 -9.52
N TYR A 246 -9.79 11.28 -9.95
CA TYR A 246 -9.30 10.92 -11.28
C TYR A 246 -10.26 11.39 -12.38
N ASP A 247 -9.75 12.18 -13.31
CA ASP A 247 -10.41 12.52 -14.57
C ASP A 247 -9.44 12.29 -15.73
N GLN A 248 -9.78 11.36 -16.62
CA GLN A 248 -8.93 10.98 -17.76
C GLN A 248 -8.59 12.16 -18.69
N ASP A 249 -9.47 13.15 -18.78
CA ASP A 249 -9.34 14.28 -19.68
C ASP A 249 -8.95 15.60 -18.99
N TYR A 250 -8.71 15.56 -17.67
CA TYR A 250 -8.37 16.74 -16.88
C TYR A 250 -7.18 17.53 -17.46
N TYR A 251 -6.11 16.85 -17.83
CA TYR A 251 -4.91 17.47 -18.40
C TYR A 251 -5.13 18.22 -19.71
N LYS A 252 -6.25 18.01 -20.40
CA LYS A 252 -6.60 18.74 -21.64
C LYS A 252 -7.31 20.05 -21.38
N THR A 253 -7.90 20.21 -20.18
CA THR A 253 -8.78 21.32 -19.81
C THR A 253 -8.25 22.18 -18.69
N ALA A 254 -7.27 21.71 -17.95
CA ALA A 254 -6.65 22.37 -16.79
C ALA A 254 -5.54 23.35 -17.15
#